data_f689d1c989614b0b6759b02fa0b3bcd7
#
_entry.id   f689d1c989614b0b6759b02fa0b3bcd7
#
_cell.length_a   1.000
_cell.length_b   1.000
_cell.length_c   1.000
_cell.angle_alpha   90.00
_cell.angle_beta   90.00
_cell.angle_gamma   90.00
#
_symmetry.space_group_name_H-M   'P 1'
#
loop_
_entity.id
_entity.type
_entity.pdbx_description
1 polymer ?
#
loop_
_entity_poly.entity_id
_entity_poly.type
_entity_poly.pdbx_seq_one_letter_code
_entity_poly.pdbx_strand_id
1 'polypeptide(L)'
;MVIKTLLETVFPPIITENFDIEKIHVDAKIEEIHVDLVEKKTIPVEFSDRHIISHGYTESRKIQDFPIRGNAVFLYVKRRKWLDVDTGEVLTRRYDIAFEGTGLTKEFVAFLKEAYRVDHH
;
A
#
# COMPACT_ATOMS: atom_id res chain seq x y z
N MET A 1 15.49 3.65 11.70
CA MET A 1 15.98 4.42 10.57
C MET A 1 15.10 5.65 10.36
N VAL A 2 15.72 6.81 10.17
CA VAL A 2 15.00 8.10 10.13
C VAL A 2 14.01 8.16 8.95
N ILE A 3 14.43 7.75 7.74
CA ILE A 3 13.57 7.84 6.58
C ILE A 3 12.33 6.95 6.70
N LYS A 4 12.47 5.76 7.29
CA LYS A 4 11.33 4.88 7.53
C LYS A 4 10.32 5.55 8.46
N THR A 5 10.80 6.15 9.54
CA THR A 5 9.94 6.86 10.50
C THR A 5 9.22 8.03 9.85
N LEU A 6 9.92 8.80 9.00
CA LEU A 6 9.31 9.90 8.27
C LEU A 6 8.22 9.42 7.32
N LEU A 7 8.47 8.35 6.57
CA LEU A 7 7.48 7.79 5.65
C LEU A 7 6.25 7.28 6.39
N GLU A 8 6.44 6.66 7.56
CA GLU A 8 5.32 6.18 8.37
C GLU A 8 4.43 7.31 8.88
N THR A 9 4.96 8.54 9.01
CA THR A 9 4.15 9.69 9.41
C THR A 9 3.38 10.31 8.25
N VAL A 10 3.83 10.15 7.01
CA VAL A 10 3.17 10.73 5.84
C VAL A 10 2.24 9.78 5.11
N PHE A 11 2.40 8.48 5.29
CA PHE A 11 1.51 7.50 4.68
C PHE A 11 0.14 7.49 5.36
N PRO A 12 -0.95 7.23 4.62
CA PRO A 12 -2.26 7.12 5.24
C PRO A 12 -2.33 5.96 6.23
N PRO A 13 -3.20 6.06 7.27
CA PRO A 13 -3.31 5.03 8.31
C PRO A 13 -3.59 3.62 7.79
N ILE A 14 -4.36 3.50 6.70
CA ILE A 14 -4.64 2.19 6.11
C ILE A 14 -3.35 1.46 5.72
N ILE A 15 -2.31 2.20 5.35
CA ILE A 15 -1.00 1.62 5.03
C ILE A 15 -0.22 1.31 6.31
N THR A 16 -0.06 2.31 7.19
CA THR A 16 0.79 2.15 8.38
C THR A 16 0.23 1.16 9.39
N GLU A 17 -1.09 1.03 9.47
CA GLU A 17 -1.73 0.09 10.39
C GLU A 17 -1.70 -1.35 9.90
N ASN A 18 -1.64 -1.58 8.59
CA ASN A 18 -1.80 -2.90 8.00
C ASN A 18 -0.55 -3.43 7.28
N PHE A 19 0.44 -2.60 7.03
CA PHE A 19 1.63 -2.98 6.28
C PHE A 19 2.90 -2.58 7.01
N ASP A 20 3.94 -3.37 6.81
CA ASP A 20 5.30 -3.05 7.24
C ASP A 20 6.11 -2.59 6.04
N ILE A 21 7.01 -1.63 6.24
CA ILE A 21 7.98 -1.23 5.24
C ILE A 21 9.10 -2.26 5.22
N GLU A 22 9.22 -3.00 4.13
CA GLU A 22 10.25 -4.02 3.97
C GLU A 22 11.53 -3.45 3.40
N LYS A 23 11.41 -2.54 2.42
CA LYS A 23 12.56 -1.98 1.73
C LYS A 23 12.24 -0.59 1.20
N ILE A 24 13.24 0.30 1.23
CA ILE A 24 13.15 1.65 0.66
C ILE A 24 14.33 1.83 -0.28
N HIS A 25 14.06 2.27 -1.51
CA HIS A 25 15.08 2.62 -2.47
C HIS A 25 14.82 4.05 -2.98
N VAL A 26 15.83 4.91 -2.84
CA VAL A 26 15.77 6.29 -3.31
C VAL A 26 16.71 6.41 -4.51
N ASP A 27 16.16 6.80 -5.66
CA ASP A 27 16.94 7.08 -6.85
C ASP A 27 16.95 8.60 -7.07
N ALA A 28 18.03 9.24 -6.62
CA ALA A 28 18.14 10.69 -6.69
C ALA A 28 18.30 11.22 -8.12
N LYS A 29 18.79 10.39 -9.06
CA LYS A 29 18.99 10.81 -10.45
C LYS A 29 17.69 11.04 -11.18
N ILE A 30 16.70 10.16 -10.96
CA ILE A 30 15.40 10.27 -11.59
C ILE A 30 14.33 10.78 -10.63
N GLU A 31 14.74 11.19 -9.43
CA GLU A 31 13.87 11.76 -8.40
C GLU A 31 12.68 10.84 -8.07
N GLU A 32 12.98 9.58 -7.75
CA GLU A 32 11.97 8.58 -7.38
C GLU A 32 12.31 7.93 -6.03
N ILE A 33 11.26 7.65 -5.27
CA ILE A 33 11.33 6.87 -4.04
C ILE A 33 10.46 5.63 -4.23
N HIS A 34 11.06 4.46 -4.01
CA HIS A 34 10.36 3.18 -4.14
C HIS A 34 10.28 2.52 -2.76
N VAL A 35 9.09 2.14 -2.35
CA VAL A 35 8.83 1.56 -1.03
C VAL A 35 8.14 0.22 -1.18
N ASP A 36 8.79 -0.84 -0.71
CA ASP A 36 8.20 -2.17 -0.67
C ASP A 36 7.42 -2.33 0.63
N LEU A 37 6.14 -2.62 0.51
CA LEU A 37 5.23 -2.81 1.61
C LEU A 37 4.74 -4.27 1.64
N VAL A 38 4.76 -4.87 2.81
CA VAL A 38 4.25 -6.22 3.02
C VAL A 38 3.18 -6.19 4.11
N GLU A 39 2.06 -6.85 3.87
CA GLU A 39 0.97 -6.92 4.83
C GLU A 39 1.43 -7.58 6.13
N LYS A 40 1.06 -6.99 7.28
CA LYS A 40 1.39 -7.52 8.59
C LYS A 40 0.79 -8.90 8.81
N LYS A 41 1.48 -9.74 9.59
CA LYS A 41 1.01 -11.09 9.92
C LYS A 41 -0.03 -11.02 11.04
N THR A 42 -1.16 -10.42 10.74
CA THR A 42 -2.29 -10.32 11.65
C THR A 42 -3.49 -10.96 10.97
N ILE A 43 -4.15 -11.90 11.64
CA ILE A 43 -5.33 -12.57 11.08
C ILE A 43 -6.41 -11.50 10.88
N PRO A 44 -6.91 -11.31 9.63
CA PRO A 44 -7.98 -10.35 9.39
C PRO A 44 -9.25 -10.70 10.16
N VAL A 45 -9.90 -9.69 10.69
CA VAL A 45 -11.13 -9.86 11.49
C VAL A 45 -12.21 -10.59 10.68
N GLU A 46 -12.30 -10.31 9.39
CA GLU A 46 -13.29 -10.94 8.50
C GLU A 46 -13.08 -12.46 8.33
N PHE A 47 -11.92 -12.99 8.70
CA PHE A 47 -11.61 -14.42 8.63
C PHE A 47 -11.51 -15.06 10.02
N SER A 48 -11.91 -14.35 11.08
CA SER A 48 -11.72 -14.81 12.46
C SER A 48 -12.51 -16.05 12.81
N ASP A 49 -13.57 -16.35 12.08
CA ASP A 49 -14.40 -17.55 12.25
C ASP A 49 -13.94 -18.75 11.41
N ARG A 50 -12.85 -18.59 10.66
CA ARG A 50 -12.30 -19.64 9.80
C ARG A 50 -11.02 -20.22 10.41
N HIS A 51 -10.73 -21.45 10.03
CA HIS A 51 -9.48 -22.12 10.41
C HIS A 51 -8.44 -21.85 9.31
N ILE A 52 -7.73 -20.73 9.42
CA ILE A 52 -6.79 -20.29 8.39
C ILE A 52 -5.34 -20.39 8.84
N ILE A 53 -4.49 -20.64 7.85
CA ILE A 53 -3.03 -20.61 8.03
C ILE A 53 -2.41 -19.75 6.95
N SER A 54 -1.20 -19.29 7.19
CA SER A 54 -0.42 -18.50 6.23
C SER A 54 -0.16 -19.30 4.97
N HIS A 55 -0.33 -18.68 3.79
CA HIS A 55 -0.20 -19.35 2.48
C HIS A 55 0.54 -18.49 1.45
N GLY A 56 1.63 -17.85 1.87
CA GLY A 56 2.45 -17.03 0.99
C GLY A 56 1.89 -15.64 0.78
N TYR A 57 2.25 -15.05 -0.36
CA TYR A 57 1.94 -13.65 -0.68
C TYR A 57 1.41 -13.52 -2.10
N THR A 58 0.66 -12.46 -2.35
CA THR A 58 0.30 -12.03 -3.70
C THR A 58 1.53 -11.46 -4.41
N GLU A 59 1.42 -11.25 -5.71
CA GLU A 59 2.38 -10.43 -6.42
C GLU A 59 2.26 -8.97 -5.94
N SER A 60 3.36 -8.23 -6.04
CA SER A 60 3.38 -6.82 -5.68
C SER A 60 2.55 -6.00 -6.66
N ARG A 61 1.72 -5.10 -6.13
CA ARG A 61 1.00 -4.12 -6.93
C ARG A 61 1.67 -2.76 -6.78
N LYS A 62 2.04 -2.15 -7.91
CA LYS A 62 2.64 -0.82 -7.92
C LYS A 62 1.54 0.24 -7.86
N ILE A 63 1.64 1.13 -6.88
CA ILE A 63 0.71 2.24 -6.68
C ILE A 63 1.52 3.52 -6.49
N GLN A 64 1.11 4.60 -7.15
CA GLN A 64 1.76 5.90 -6.97
C GLN A 64 1.03 6.72 -5.90
N ASP A 65 1.79 7.28 -4.98
CA ASP A 65 1.30 8.15 -3.92
C ASP A 65 1.75 9.60 -4.16
N PHE A 66 1.44 10.48 -3.21
CA PHE A 66 1.91 11.87 -3.25
C PHE A 66 3.41 11.95 -3.44
N PRO A 67 3.90 12.89 -4.24
CA PRO A 67 5.33 13.16 -4.29
C PRO A 67 5.84 13.71 -2.96
N ILE A 68 7.09 13.41 -2.64
CA ILE A 68 7.76 13.92 -1.45
C ILE A 68 8.95 14.75 -1.90
N ARG A 69 8.89 16.05 -1.65
CA ARG A 69 9.97 16.97 -1.99
C ARG A 69 10.42 16.86 -3.45
N GLY A 70 9.48 16.80 -4.37
CA GLY A 70 9.77 16.68 -5.80
C GLY A 70 10.12 15.28 -6.29
N ASN A 71 10.16 14.29 -5.38
CA ASN A 71 10.40 12.90 -5.76
C ASN A 71 9.07 12.17 -5.90
N ALA A 72 8.86 11.50 -7.03
CA ALA A 72 7.70 10.62 -7.19
C ALA A 72 7.82 9.44 -6.21
N VAL A 73 6.71 9.04 -5.61
CA VAL A 73 6.67 7.96 -4.62
C VAL A 73 5.86 6.79 -5.17
N PHE A 74 6.51 5.63 -5.24
CA PHE A 74 5.87 4.40 -5.69
C PHE A 74 5.85 3.38 -4.56
N LEU A 75 4.65 2.84 -4.29
CA LEU A 75 4.42 1.82 -3.29
C LEU A 75 4.24 0.49 -4.00
N TYR A 76 4.96 -0.52 -3.55
CA TYR A 76 4.83 -1.89 -4.06
C TYR A 76 4.19 -2.71 -2.96
N VAL A 77 2.89 -2.96 -3.11
CA VAL A 77 2.04 -3.53 -2.07
C VAL A 77 1.91 -5.03 -2.27
N LYS A 78 2.39 -5.79 -1.29
CA LYS A 78 2.30 -7.24 -1.28
C LYS A 78 1.38 -7.67 -0.15
N ARG A 79 0.33 -8.44 -0.48
CA ARG A 79 -0.64 -8.91 0.50
C ARG A 79 -0.38 -10.36 0.86
N ARG A 80 -0.82 -10.76 2.06
CA ARG A 80 -0.75 -12.15 2.49
C ARG A 80 -1.89 -12.96 1.89
N LYS A 81 -1.59 -14.22 1.56
CA LYS A 81 -2.61 -15.21 1.27
C LYS A 81 -2.84 -16.06 2.51
N TRP A 82 -4.07 -16.46 2.70
CA TRP A 82 -4.48 -17.32 3.81
C TRP A 82 -5.19 -18.55 3.24
N LEU A 83 -4.86 -19.72 3.75
CA LEU A 83 -5.52 -20.97 3.35
C LEU A 83 -6.51 -21.36 4.43
N ASP A 84 -7.78 -21.52 4.05
CA ASP A 84 -8.79 -22.15 4.90
C ASP A 84 -8.59 -23.65 4.80
N VAL A 85 -8.10 -24.27 5.90
CA VAL A 85 -7.74 -25.69 5.89
C VAL A 85 -8.96 -26.61 5.80
N ASP A 86 -10.15 -26.13 6.15
CA ASP A 86 -11.37 -26.91 6.10
C ASP A 86 -11.98 -26.95 4.70
N THR A 87 -11.85 -25.86 3.95
CA THR A 87 -12.45 -25.74 2.60
C THR A 87 -11.45 -25.81 1.48
N GLY A 88 -10.15 -25.59 1.75
CA GLY A 88 -9.12 -25.47 0.72
C GLY A 88 -9.11 -24.11 0.00
N GLU A 89 -9.99 -23.21 0.40
CA GLU A 89 -10.09 -21.88 -0.22
C GLU A 89 -8.90 -21.02 0.16
N VAL A 90 -8.36 -20.28 -0.84
CA VAL A 90 -7.30 -19.30 -0.61
C VAL A 90 -7.94 -17.92 -0.52
N LEU A 91 -7.67 -17.21 0.56
CA LEU A 91 -8.28 -15.94 0.89
C LEU A 91 -7.24 -14.84 0.92
N THR A 92 -7.62 -13.65 0.46
CA THR A 92 -6.82 -12.43 0.61
C THR A 92 -7.73 -11.32 1.13
N ARG A 93 -7.15 -10.43 1.94
CA ARG A 93 -7.87 -9.24 2.41
C ARG A 93 -7.78 -8.15 1.34
N ARG A 94 -8.90 -7.50 1.07
CA ARG A 94 -8.93 -6.33 0.18
C ARG A 94 -8.68 -5.06 0.97
N TYR A 95 -7.90 -4.15 0.36
CA TYR A 95 -7.62 -2.84 0.91
C TYR A 95 -8.01 -1.77 -0.09
N ASP A 96 -8.70 -0.76 0.41
CA ASP A 96 -9.18 0.36 -0.40
C ASP A 96 -8.13 1.47 -0.43
N ILE A 97 -6.96 1.18 -1.00
CA ILE A 97 -5.82 2.08 -1.05
C ILE A 97 -5.82 2.90 -2.33
N ALA A 98 -6.00 2.23 -3.47
CA ALA A 98 -5.91 2.88 -4.77
C ALA A 98 -7.29 3.23 -5.31
N PHE A 99 -7.38 4.37 -5.99
CA PHE A 99 -8.58 4.73 -6.73
C PHE A 99 -8.71 3.79 -7.94
N GLU A 100 -9.90 3.20 -8.12
CA GLU A 100 -10.13 2.16 -9.11
C GLU A 100 -9.72 2.60 -10.52
N GLY A 101 -8.95 1.76 -11.19
CA GLY A 101 -8.52 1.99 -12.58
C GLY A 101 -7.37 2.96 -12.77
N THR A 102 -6.83 3.56 -11.72
CA THR A 102 -5.80 4.61 -11.86
C THR A 102 -4.39 4.15 -11.49
N GLY A 103 -4.24 3.19 -10.57
CA GLY A 103 -2.93 2.88 -9.99
C GLY A 103 -2.39 3.99 -9.09
N LEU A 104 -3.22 4.96 -8.70
CA LEU A 104 -2.87 6.05 -7.79
C LEU A 104 -3.61 5.87 -6.47
N THR A 105 -3.02 6.36 -5.37
CA THR A 105 -3.75 6.35 -4.09
C THR A 105 -4.97 7.27 -4.18
N LYS A 106 -5.99 6.97 -3.39
CA LYS A 106 -7.21 7.80 -3.35
C LYS A 106 -6.91 9.24 -2.93
N GLU A 107 -5.99 9.39 -1.97
CA GLU A 107 -5.58 10.70 -1.47
C GLU A 107 -4.88 11.50 -2.57
N PHE A 108 -4.03 10.85 -3.37
CA PHE A 108 -3.35 11.51 -4.47
C PHE A 108 -4.33 11.94 -5.57
N VAL A 109 -5.29 11.08 -5.91
CA VAL A 109 -6.36 11.43 -6.86
C VAL A 109 -7.15 12.63 -6.38
N ALA A 110 -7.54 12.64 -5.11
CA ALA A 110 -8.29 13.76 -4.54
C ALA A 110 -7.50 15.08 -4.61
N PHE A 111 -6.19 15.01 -4.31
CA PHE A 111 -5.30 16.17 -4.42
C PHE A 111 -5.23 16.68 -5.87
N LEU A 112 -5.04 15.79 -6.84
CA LEU A 112 -4.96 16.17 -8.25
C LEU A 112 -6.24 16.82 -8.74
N LYS A 113 -7.40 16.30 -8.33
CA LYS A 113 -8.69 16.90 -8.69
C LYS A 113 -8.84 18.30 -8.12
N GLU A 114 -8.42 18.51 -6.89
CA GLU A 114 -8.50 19.82 -6.26
C GLU A 114 -7.55 20.82 -6.92
N ALA A 115 -6.33 20.41 -7.19
CA ALA A 115 -5.34 21.24 -7.87
C ALA A 115 -5.80 21.61 -9.29
N TYR A 116 -6.35 20.65 -10.03
CA TYR A 116 -6.88 20.88 -11.37
C TYR A 116 -8.04 21.88 -11.34
N ARG A 117 -8.93 21.75 -10.37
CA ARG A 117 -10.07 22.65 -10.23
C ARG A 117 -9.66 24.09 -9.92
N VAL A 118 -8.64 24.25 -9.08
CA VAL A 118 -8.08 25.56 -8.76
C VAL A 118 -7.44 26.20 -9.99
N ASP A 119 -6.71 25.42 -10.78
CA ASP A 119 -6.01 25.92 -11.98
C ASP A 119 -6.97 26.36 -13.09
N HIS A 120 -8.24 25.95 -13.03
CA HIS A 120 -9.25 26.30 -14.03
C HIS A 120 -10.16 27.46 -13.62
N HIS A 121 -9.83 28.08 -12.51
CA HIS A 121 -10.49 29.31 -12.09
C HIS A 121 -9.63 30.51 -12.41
#